data_c0eeaf81eb74fe9c09c8cd915a0d964e
#
_entry.id   c0eeaf81eb74fe9c09c8cd915a0d964e
#
_cell.length_a   1.000
_cell.length_b   1.000
_cell.length_c   1.000
_cell.angle_alpha   90.00
_cell.angle_beta   90.00
_cell.angle_gamma   90.00
#
_symmetry.space_group_name_H-M   'P 1'
#
loop_
_entity.id
_entity.type
_entity.pdbx_description
1 polymer ?
#
loop_
_entity_poly.entity_id
_entity_poly.type
_entity_poly.pdbx_seq_one_letter_code
_entity_poly.pdbx_strand_id
1 'polypeptide(L)'
;MFTVAYAVAVIVAVTDQKNTRPGAEHGSAAWGDVFRLNKFYMDKRGPNLLLTQHFHIGIDGYKHKHNTNILIVGGSGAGKTRTYGVPNVLECACSMVITDPKAEILRKTGNLLKQKGYEVIVFDLINPAASFCYNPFVYVHDDREVLTLIENLIQNTTPSHSKSSDPFWESVTRSLTVKSRRTSNGYPLLG
;
A
#
# COMPACT_ATOMS: atom_id res chain seq x y z
N MET A 1 -43.32 -56.02 -6.44
CA MET A 1 -43.37 -54.72 -5.70
C MET A 1 -42.30 -54.60 -4.66
N PHE A 2 -42.04 -55.57 -3.79
CA PHE A 2 -41.03 -55.48 -2.73
C PHE A 2 -39.55 -55.27 -3.21
N THR A 3 -39.20 -55.87 -4.35
CA THR A 3 -37.86 -55.74 -4.93
C THR A 3 -37.55 -54.31 -5.41
N VAL A 4 -38.52 -53.63 -5.98
CA VAL A 4 -38.38 -52.25 -6.43
C VAL A 4 -38.27 -51.28 -5.23
N ALA A 5 -39.06 -51.47 -4.20
CA ALA A 5 -39.02 -50.69 -2.97
C ALA A 5 -37.65 -50.85 -2.24
N TYR A 6 -37.13 -52.07 -2.20
CA TYR A 6 -35.82 -52.36 -1.65
C TYR A 6 -34.69 -51.70 -2.46
N ALA A 7 -34.74 -51.78 -3.79
CA ALA A 7 -33.75 -51.12 -4.64
C ALA A 7 -33.74 -49.59 -4.47
N VAL A 8 -34.91 -48.96 -4.37
CA VAL A 8 -35.05 -47.53 -4.10
C VAL A 8 -34.49 -47.18 -2.70
N ALA A 9 -34.79 -47.97 -1.67
CA ALA A 9 -34.28 -47.75 -0.33
C ALA A 9 -32.72 -47.83 -0.27
N VAL A 10 -32.13 -48.80 -0.98
CA VAL A 10 -30.67 -48.95 -1.08
C VAL A 10 -30.05 -47.75 -1.84
N ILE A 11 -30.66 -47.33 -2.95
CA ILE A 11 -30.18 -46.15 -3.70
C ILE A 11 -30.24 -44.90 -2.83
N VAL A 12 -31.33 -44.66 -2.11
CA VAL A 12 -31.45 -43.52 -1.19
C VAL A 12 -30.41 -43.59 -0.08
N ALA A 13 -30.21 -44.77 0.55
CA ALA A 13 -29.25 -44.95 1.62
C ALA A 13 -27.77 -44.73 1.16
N VAL A 14 -27.47 -45.14 -0.08
CA VAL A 14 -26.13 -44.92 -0.66
C VAL A 14 -25.92 -43.47 -1.12
N THR A 15 -26.99 -42.83 -1.62
CA THR A 15 -26.91 -41.43 -2.11
C THR A 15 -26.93 -40.42 -0.96
N ASP A 16 -27.56 -40.76 0.17
CA ASP A 16 -27.67 -39.93 1.37
C ASP A 16 -26.47 -40.14 2.32
N GLN A 17 -25.37 -40.73 1.84
CA GLN A 17 -24.11 -40.70 2.55
C GLN A 17 -23.64 -39.24 2.64
N LYS A 18 -24.03 -38.59 3.74
CA LYS A 18 -23.49 -37.26 4.13
C LYS A 18 -21.98 -37.37 4.11
N ASN A 19 -21.37 -36.50 3.32
CA ASN A 19 -19.92 -36.43 3.21
C ASN A 19 -19.35 -35.86 4.53
N THR A 20 -19.61 -36.64 5.61
CA THR A 20 -19.14 -36.31 6.96
C THR A 20 -17.64 -36.58 7.03
N ARG A 21 -16.89 -35.57 7.41
CA ARG A 21 -15.46 -35.70 7.72
C ARG A 21 -15.34 -35.84 9.24
N PRO A 22 -15.21 -37.07 9.78
CA PRO A 22 -15.08 -37.25 11.22
C PRO A 22 -13.83 -36.51 11.73
N GLY A 23 -13.99 -35.69 12.79
CA GLY A 23 -12.92 -34.86 13.35
C GLY A 23 -12.74 -33.50 12.69
N ALA A 24 -13.56 -33.13 11.70
CA ALA A 24 -13.53 -31.82 11.05
C ALA A 24 -14.91 -31.11 11.09
N GLU A 25 -15.72 -31.39 12.10
CA GLU A 25 -17.07 -30.84 12.28
C GLU A 25 -17.06 -29.31 12.41
N HIS A 26 -15.98 -28.73 12.92
CA HIS A 26 -15.78 -27.28 13.09
C HIS A 26 -14.87 -26.67 12.01
N GLY A 27 -14.55 -27.41 10.96
CA GLY A 27 -13.67 -27.00 9.87
C GLY A 27 -12.35 -27.76 9.86
N SER A 28 -11.72 -27.85 8.70
CA SER A 28 -10.44 -28.51 8.49
C SER A 28 -9.25 -27.55 8.49
N ALA A 29 -9.43 -26.29 8.99
CA ALA A 29 -8.38 -25.32 9.05
C ALA A 29 -7.30 -25.72 10.06
N ALA A 30 -6.06 -25.72 9.64
CA ALA A 30 -4.89 -25.99 10.48
C ALA A 30 -3.81 -24.94 10.20
N TRP A 31 -2.88 -24.79 11.13
CA TRP A 31 -1.71 -23.94 10.90
C TRP A 31 -0.89 -24.45 9.73
N GLY A 32 -0.54 -23.55 8.83
CA GLY A 32 0.29 -23.89 7.67
C GLY A 32 1.73 -24.23 8.08
N ASP A 33 2.35 -25.16 7.37
CA ASP A 33 3.78 -25.43 7.49
C ASP A 33 4.58 -24.30 6.81
N VAL A 34 5.41 -23.61 7.58
CA VAL A 34 6.21 -22.45 7.14
C VAL A 34 7.15 -22.83 5.99
N PHE A 35 7.75 -24.01 6.01
CA PHE A 35 8.64 -24.46 4.92
C PHE A 35 7.90 -24.62 3.60
N ARG A 36 6.70 -25.20 3.64
CA ARG A 36 5.85 -25.36 2.45
C ARG A 36 5.37 -24.00 1.95
N LEU A 37 4.97 -23.10 2.84
CA LEU A 37 4.53 -21.75 2.50
C LEU A 37 5.67 -20.93 1.88
N ASN A 38 6.87 -20.93 2.48
CA ASN A 38 8.02 -20.24 1.90
C ASN A 38 8.41 -20.81 0.52
N LYS A 39 8.34 -22.13 0.33
CA LYS A 39 8.61 -22.73 -0.97
C LYS A 39 7.67 -22.23 -2.06
N PHE A 40 6.44 -21.87 -1.68
CA PHE A 40 5.40 -21.44 -2.60
C PHE A 40 5.39 -19.92 -2.81
N TYR A 41 5.55 -19.14 -1.74
CA TYR A 41 5.36 -17.69 -1.77
C TYR A 41 6.66 -16.87 -1.81
N MET A 42 7.79 -17.42 -1.34
CA MET A 42 9.05 -16.72 -1.34
C MET A 42 9.70 -16.74 -2.73
N ASP A 43 10.18 -15.59 -3.19
CA ASP A 43 11.02 -15.54 -4.38
C ASP A 43 12.48 -15.82 -4.02
N LYS A 44 13.03 -16.86 -4.60
CA LYS A 44 14.42 -17.28 -4.33
C LYS A 44 15.48 -16.32 -4.89
N ARG A 45 15.15 -15.56 -5.91
CA ARG A 45 16.07 -14.65 -6.61
C ARG A 45 15.60 -13.20 -6.65
N GLY A 46 14.39 -12.96 -6.24
CA GLY A 46 13.77 -11.63 -6.26
C GLY A 46 13.62 -11.03 -4.88
N PRO A 47 13.13 -9.80 -4.82
CA PRO A 47 12.87 -9.12 -3.57
C PRO A 47 11.69 -9.74 -2.82
N ASN A 48 11.80 -9.80 -1.50
CA ASN A 48 10.78 -10.36 -0.63
C ASN A 48 10.37 -9.37 0.46
N LEU A 49 9.16 -9.52 0.98
CA LEU A 49 8.70 -8.91 2.22
C LEU A 49 8.80 -9.91 3.36
N LEU A 50 9.34 -9.47 4.46
CA LEU A 50 9.43 -10.23 5.71
C LEU A 50 8.11 -10.07 6.46
N LEU A 51 7.30 -11.14 6.55
CA LEU A 51 6.06 -11.12 7.34
C LEU A 51 6.30 -11.50 8.79
N THR A 52 7.11 -12.52 9.01
CA THR A 52 7.57 -12.95 10.33
C THR A 52 9.05 -13.31 10.25
N GLN A 53 9.68 -13.63 11.38
CA GLN A 53 11.08 -14.06 11.41
C GLN A 53 11.39 -15.22 10.46
N HIS A 54 10.41 -16.06 10.13
CA HIS A 54 10.60 -17.26 9.34
C HIS A 54 9.79 -17.33 8.06
N PHE A 55 8.92 -16.34 7.81
CA PHE A 55 8.02 -16.37 6.67
C PHE A 55 8.17 -15.11 5.82
N HIS A 56 8.46 -15.35 4.53
CA HIS A 56 8.68 -14.32 3.52
C HIS A 56 7.71 -14.49 2.36
N ILE A 57 7.34 -13.39 1.71
CA ILE A 57 6.56 -13.40 0.48
C ILE A 57 7.26 -12.56 -0.58
N GLY A 58 7.26 -13.04 -1.82
CA GLY A 58 7.78 -12.29 -2.96
C GLY A 58 6.93 -11.05 -3.22
N ILE A 59 7.57 -9.94 -3.64
CA ILE A 59 6.88 -8.68 -3.94
C ILE A 59 6.12 -8.76 -5.27
N ASP A 60 6.56 -9.61 -6.19
CA ASP A 60 5.91 -9.76 -7.50
C ASP A 60 4.56 -10.49 -7.37
N GLY A 61 3.49 -9.69 -7.24
CA GLY A 61 2.13 -10.20 -7.15
C GLY A 61 1.63 -10.91 -8.41
N TYR A 62 2.16 -10.61 -9.58
CA TYR A 62 1.82 -11.30 -10.83
C TYR A 62 2.35 -12.72 -10.84
N LYS A 63 3.60 -12.90 -10.40
CA LYS A 63 4.24 -14.23 -10.30
C LYS A 63 3.56 -15.12 -9.29
N HIS A 64 3.26 -14.58 -8.12
CA HIS A 64 2.71 -15.33 -6.99
C HIS A 64 1.19 -15.28 -6.90
N LYS A 65 0.51 -14.50 -7.77
CA LYS A 65 -0.94 -14.32 -7.84
C LYS A 65 -1.58 -13.92 -6.50
N HIS A 66 -0.90 -13.08 -5.74
CA HIS A 66 -1.41 -12.55 -4.48
C HIS A 66 -1.23 -11.03 -4.39
N ASN A 67 -2.02 -10.42 -3.52
CA ASN A 67 -1.88 -9.02 -3.16
C ASN A 67 -0.82 -8.88 -2.05
N THR A 68 -0.02 -7.82 -2.12
CA THR A 68 1.01 -7.47 -1.13
C THR A 68 0.55 -6.44 -0.09
N ASN A 69 -0.75 -6.12 -0.03
CA ASN A 69 -1.30 -5.26 1.01
C ASN A 69 -1.28 -5.99 2.35
N ILE A 70 -0.60 -5.41 3.35
CA ILE A 70 -0.40 -6.03 4.65
C ILE A 70 -0.93 -5.11 5.73
N LEU A 71 -1.82 -5.62 6.58
CA LEU A 71 -2.33 -4.93 7.75
C LEU A 71 -1.70 -5.50 9.00
N ILE A 72 -0.99 -4.65 9.77
CA ILE A 72 -0.36 -5.03 11.04
C ILE A 72 -1.10 -4.35 12.17
N VAL A 73 -1.74 -5.14 13.01
CA VAL A 73 -2.53 -4.67 14.14
C VAL A 73 -1.78 -4.89 15.45
N GLY A 74 -1.80 -3.89 16.30
CA GLY A 74 -1.20 -3.98 17.63
C GLY A 74 -1.31 -2.64 18.38
N GLY A 75 -1.33 -2.67 19.69
CA GLY A 75 -1.38 -1.49 20.55
C GLY A 75 -0.12 -0.61 20.44
N SER A 76 -0.14 0.53 21.13
CA SER A 76 1.06 1.37 21.28
C SER A 76 2.14 0.59 22.03
N GLY A 77 3.40 0.67 21.58
CA GLY A 77 4.50 -0.08 22.19
C GLY A 77 4.59 -1.57 21.83
N ALA A 78 3.64 -2.15 21.08
CA ALA A 78 3.66 -3.54 20.65
C ALA A 78 4.82 -3.92 19.69
N GLY A 79 5.69 -2.98 19.36
CA GLY A 79 6.88 -3.23 18.55
C GLY A 79 6.65 -3.26 17.05
N LYS A 80 5.51 -2.85 16.51
CA LYS A 80 5.19 -2.87 15.07
C LYS A 80 6.32 -2.32 14.19
N THR A 81 6.82 -1.13 14.53
CA THR A 81 7.93 -0.50 13.79
C THR A 81 9.21 -1.32 13.93
N ARG A 82 9.52 -1.82 15.14
CA ARG A 82 10.76 -2.54 15.41
C ARG A 82 10.79 -3.93 14.80
N THR A 83 9.67 -4.65 14.83
CA THR A 83 9.63 -6.06 14.41
C THR A 83 9.25 -6.25 12.94
N TYR A 84 8.57 -5.27 12.35
CA TYR A 84 8.14 -5.34 10.96
C TYR A 84 8.69 -4.19 10.12
N GLY A 85 8.45 -2.93 10.51
CA GLY A 85 8.79 -1.77 9.68
C GLY A 85 10.29 -1.68 9.40
N VAL A 86 11.12 -1.62 10.45
CA VAL A 86 12.57 -1.51 10.32
C VAL A 86 13.19 -2.72 9.57
N PRO A 87 12.87 -3.97 9.88
CA PRO A 87 13.40 -5.11 9.13
C PRO A 87 13.09 -5.06 7.64
N ASN A 88 11.84 -4.75 7.26
CA ASN A 88 11.48 -4.66 5.84
C ASN A 88 12.17 -3.51 5.11
N VAL A 89 12.44 -2.39 5.79
CA VAL A 89 13.23 -1.30 5.21
C VAL A 89 14.69 -1.72 5.01
N LEU A 90 15.25 -2.49 5.94
CA LEU A 90 16.63 -2.99 5.87
C LEU A 90 16.84 -4.08 4.81
N GLU A 91 15.79 -4.81 4.41
CA GLU A 91 15.82 -5.73 3.28
C GLU A 91 16.14 -5.03 1.96
N CYS A 92 15.90 -3.72 1.87
CA CYS A 92 16.20 -2.94 0.66
C CYS A 92 15.60 -3.56 -0.61
N ALA A 93 14.39 -4.08 -0.51
CA ALA A 93 13.78 -4.90 -1.54
C ALA A 93 13.23 -4.09 -2.73
N CYS A 94 12.88 -2.83 -2.51
CA CYS A 94 12.30 -1.92 -3.52
C CYS A 94 12.44 -0.45 -3.11
N SER A 95 12.05 0.47 -3.98
CA SER A 95 11.84 1.88 -3.62
C SER A 95 10.64 2.00 -2.68
N MET A 96 10.73 2.86 -1.68
CA MET A 96 9.75 2.93 -0.59
C MET A 96 9.34 4.36 -0.31
N VAL A 97 8.06 4.55 0.02
CA VAL A 97 7.54 5.78 0.65
C VAL A 97 7.12 5.43 2.06
N ILE A 98 7.67 6.12 3.05
CA ILE A 98 7.49 5.78 4.46
C ILE A 98 6.96 6.99 5.21
N THR A 99 5.84 6.84 5.92
CA THR A 99 5.35 7.83 6.88
C THR A 99 5.95 7.56 8.25
N ASP A 100 6.85 8.44 8.71
CA ASP A 100 7.62 8.27 9.96
C ASP A 100 7.51 9.51 10.86
N PRO A 101 6.37 9.70 11.56
CA PRO A 101 6.11 10.93 12.34
C PRO A 101 7.13 11.21 13.45
N LYS A 102 7.85 10.19 13.90
CA LYS A 102 8.85 10.27 14.96
C LYS A 102 10.28 10.23 14.43
N ALA A 103 10.46 10.12 13.12
CA ALA A 103 11.75 9.90 12.46
C ALA A 103 12.55 8.71 13.03
N GLU A 104 11.85 7.71 13.58
CA GLU A 104 12.47 6.53 14.20
C GLU A 104 13.10 5.61 13.14
N ILE A 105 12.40 5.37 12.05
CA ILE A 105 12.87 4.54 10.94
C ILE A 105 14.04 5.24 10.26
N LEU A 106 13.91 6.53 9.95
CA LEU A 106 14.96 7.32 9.32
C LEU A 106 16.27 7.28 10.14
N ARG A 107 16.18 7.51 11.46
CA ARG A 107 17.37 7.48 12.34
C ARG A 107 18.04 6.11 12.39
N LYS A 108 17.27 5.03 12.32
CA LYS A 108 17.80 3.66 12.40
C LYS A 108 18.34 3.15 11.07
N THR A 109 17.77 3.55 9.95
CA THR A 109 18.03 2.93 8.64
C THR A 109 18.64 3.88 7.61
N GLY A 110 18.50 5.20 7.77
CA GLY A 110 18.86 6.17 6.74
C GLY A 110 20.32 6.10 6.29
N ASN A 111 21.25 5.94 7.21
CA ASN A 111 22.70 5.83 6.87
C ASN A 111 22.97 4.52 6.09
N LEU A 112 22.36 3.42 6.50
CA LEU A 112 22.52 2.13 5.82
C LEU A 112 21.91 2.16 4.42
N LEU A 113 20.75 2.78 4.25
CA LEU A 113 20.12 2.95 2.95
C LEU A 113 21.02 3.75 1.99
N LYS A 114 21.63 4.84 2.47
CA LYS A 114 22.61 5.61 1.68
C LYS A 114 23.83 4.76 1.29
N GLN A 115 24.35 3.95 2.20
CA GLN A 115 25.47 3.04 1.92
C GLN A 115 25.08 1.95 0.89
N LYS A 116 23.81 1.57 0.86
CA LYS A 116 23.25 0.63 -0.13
C LYS A 116 22.93 1.29 -1.48
N GLY A 117 23.19 2.59 -1.65
CA GLY A 117 22.96 3.32 -2.89
C GLY A 117 21.55 3.89 -3.04
N TYR A 118 20.73 3.90 -1.99
CA TYR A 118 19.43 4.57 -2.02
C TYR A 118 19.57 6.08 -1.90
N GLU A 119 18.85 6.81 -2.71
CA GLU A 119 18.60 8.23 -2.47
C GLU A 119 17.53 8.36 -1.38
N VAL A 120 17.90 9.00 -0.27
CA VAL A 120 17.00 9.19 0.88
C VAL A 120 16.51 10.63 0.89
N ILE A 121 15.28 10.82 0.44
CA ILE A 121 14.59 12.12 0.41
C ILE A 121 13.74 12.25 1.67
N VAL A 122 13.91 13.31 2.42
CA VAL A 122 13.18 13.55 3.67
C VAL A 122 12.31 14.78 3.51
N PHE A 123 11.02 14.60 3.65
CA PHE A 123 10.03 15.68 3.69
C PHE A 123 9.61 15.91 5.15
N ASP A 124 10.17 16.94 5.76
CA ASP A 124 9.97 17.26 7.19
C ASP A 124 9.01 18.44 7.35
N LEU A 125 7.80 18.14 7.84
CA LEU A 125 6.77 19.16 8.10
C LEU A 125 6.96 19.88 9.44
N ILE A 126 7.80 19.34 10.34
CA ILE A 126 8.08 19.93 11.65
C ILE A 126 9.20 20.96 11.51
N ASN A 127 10.24 20.64 10.73
CA ASN A 127 11.35 21.52 10.45
C ASN A 127 11.53 21.74 8.93
N PRO A 128 10.73 22.62 8.33
CA PRO A 128 10.77 22.85 6.87
C PRO A 128 12.15 23.33 6.37
N ALA A 129 12.95 23.98 7.22
CA ALA A 129 14.28 24.44 6.84
C ALA A 129 15.28 23.29 6.58
N ALA A 130 15.05 22.12 7.18
CA ALA A 130 15.84 20.91 6.98
C ALA A 130 15.18 19.91 6.01
N SER A 131 14.05 20.27 5.43
CA SER A 131 13.27 19.42 4.52
C SER A 131 13.74 19.56 3.08
N PHE A 132 13.63 18.50 2.31
CA PHE A 132 13.68 18.59 0.86
C PHE A 132 12.50 19.42 0.34
N CYS A 133 12.78 20.26 -0.65
CA CYS A 133 11.74 21.03 -1.33
C CYS A 133 11.08 20.17 -2.41
N TYR A 134 9.75 20.25 -2.49
CA TYR A 134 8.97 19.62 -3.54
C TYR A 134 8.24 20.69 -4.34
N ASN A 135 8.49 20.75 -5.64
CA ASN A 135 7.76 21.63 -6.55
C ASN A 135 6.79 20.81 -7.41
N PRO A 136 5.50 20.79 -7.08
CA PRO A 136 4.51 20.02 -7.83
C PRO A 136 4.34 20.48 -9.28
N PHE A 137 4.67 21.74 -9.58
CA PHE A 137 4.50 22.30 -10.92
C PHE A 137 5.47 21.73 -11.97
N VAL A 138 6.56 21.09 -11.54
CA VAL A 138 7.50 20.39 -12.44
C VAL A 138 6.84 19.19 -13.11
N TYR A 139 5.84 18.61 -12.48
CA TYR A 139 5.15 17.40 -12.95
C TYR A 139 3.84 17.69 -13.68
N VAL A 140 3.50 18.97 -13.86
CA VAL A 140 2.27 19.39 -14.52
C VAL A 140 2.57 19.66 -16.00
N HIS A 141 1.93 18.91 -16.88
CA HIS A 141 2.18 18.96 -18.33
C HIS A 141 0.99 19.52 -19.10
N ASP A 142 -0.21 19.53 -18.54
CA ASP A 142 -1.40 20.03 -19.17
C ASP A 142 -2.29 20.86 -18.24
N ASP A 143 -3.26 21.59 -18.83
CA ASP A 143 -4.19 22.47 -18.08
C ASP A 143 -5.11 21.68 -17.12
N ARG A 144 -5.39 20.41 -17.41
CA ARG A 144 -6.25 19.57 -16.54
C ARG A 144 -5.49 19.18 -15.28
N GLU A 145 -4.21 18.87 -15.39
CA GLU A 145 -3.36 18.55 -14.24
C GLU A 145 -3.19 19.77 -13.33
N VAL A 146 -3.10 20.98 -13.90
CA VAL A 146 -3.12 22.24 -13.12
C VAL A 146 -4.41 22.36 -12.31
N LEU A 147 -5.56 22.16 -12.95
CA LEU A 147 -6.85 22.24 -12.26
C LEU A 147 -6.97 21.20 -11.16
N THR A 148 -6.56 19.97 -11.43
CA THR A 148 -6.56 18.89 -10.45
C THR A 148 -5.66 19.21 -9.25
N LEU A 149 -4.46 19.76 -9.48
CA LEU A 149 -3.56 20.19 -8.41
C LEU A 149 -4.20 21.30 -7.55
N ILE A 150 -4.84 22.29 -8.19
CA ILE A 150 -5.50 23.38 -7.50
C ILE A 150 -6.70 22.86 -6.68
N GLU A 151 -7.54 22.00 -7.26
CA GLU A 151 -8.65 21.37 -6.55
C GLU A 151 -8.20 20.61 -5.32
N ASN A 152 -7.16 19.78 -5.46
CA ASN A 152 -6.57 19.05 -4.34
C ASN A 152 -6.04 19.99 -3.25
N LEU A 153 -5.38 21.08 -3.64
CA LEU A 153 -4.87 22.07 -2.69
C LEU A 153 -6.02 22.72 -1.92
N ILE A 154 -7.05 23.18 -2.62
CA ILE A 154 -8.22 23.82 -2.02
C ILE A 154 -8.96 22.86 -1.09
N GLN A 155 -9.23 21.64 -1.53
CA GLN A 155 -9.94 20.63 -0.71
C GLN A 155 -9.19 20.29 0.57
N ASN A 156 -7.86 20.20 0.52
CA ASN A 156 -7.05 19.83 1.68
C ASN A 156 -6.71 21.01 2.60
N THR A 157 -6.83 22.26 2.14
CA THR A 157 -6.51 23.44 2.95
C THR A 157 -7.75 24.18 3.45
N THR A 158 -8.92 23.92 2.87
CA THR A 158 -10.17 24.54 3.31
C THR A 158 -10.73 23.83 4.53
N PRO A 159 -11.00 24.51 5.65
CA PRO A 159 -11.61 23.91 6.82
C PRO A 159 -12.98 23.32 6.49
N SER A 160 -13.27 22.10 6.97
CA SER A 160 -14.49 21.34 6.68
C SER A 160 -15.80 22.03 7.11
N HIS A 161 -15.73 23.13 7.86
CA HIS A 161 -16.88 23.91 8.32
C HIS A 161 -17.20 25.16 7.48
N SER A 162 -16.34 25.54 6.54
CA SER A 162 -16.61 26.69 5.64
C SER A 162 -17.25 26.19 4.34
N LYS A 163 -18.58 26.22 4.27
CA LYS A 163 -19.34 25.99 3.04
C LYS A 163 -19.33 27.19 2.07
N SER A 164 -18.60 28.26 2.39
CA SER A 164 -18.44 29.42 1.49
C SER A 164 -17.09 29.32 0.81
N SER A 165 -17.09 29.40 -0.51
CA SER A 165 -15.85 29.58 -1.30
C SER A 165 -15.11 30.78 -0.73
N ASP A 166 -13.94 30.53 -0.15
CA ASP A 166 -13.07 31.59 0.34
C ASP A 166 -12.67 32.46 -0.86
N PRO A 167 -13.01 33.78 -0.85
CA PRO A 167 -12.71 34.70 -1.97
C PRO A 167 -11.22 34.72 -2.34
N PHE A 168 -10.34 34.41 -1.38
CA PHE A 168 -8.91 34.30 -1.61
C PHE A 168 -8.59 33.14 -2.57
N TRP A 169 -9.09 31.94 -2.31
CA TRP A 169 -8.84 30.77 -3.16
C TRP A 169 -9.48 30.91 -4.54
N GLU A 170 -10.64 31.53 -4.64
CA GLU A 170 -11.26 31.82 -5.93
C GLU A 170 -10.42 32.81 -6.77
N SER A 171 -9.81 33.80 -6.14
CA SER A 171 -8.90 34.74 -6.81
C SER A 171 -7.61 34.07 -7.27
N VAL A 172 -7.04 33.16 -6.45
CA VAL A 172 -5.84 32.36 -6.78
C VAL A 172 -6.13 31.44 -7.95
N THR A 173 -7.23 30.71 -7.92
CA THR A 173 -7.64 29.81 -9.01
C THR A 173 -7.80 30.57 -10.31
N ARG A 174 -8.47 31.70 -10.27
CA ARG A 174 -8.68 32.60 -11.45
C ARG A 174 -7.34 33.08 -12.01
N SER A 175 -6.41 33.53 -11.16
CA SER A 175 -5.10 34.04 -11.58
C SER A 175 -4.22 32.97 -12.19
N LEU A 176 -4.22 31.75 -11.64
CA LEU A 176 -3.47 30.60 -12.17
C LEU A 176 -4.06 30.11 -13.49
N THR A 177 -5.37 30.05 -13.61
CA THR A 177 -6.04 29.68 -14.88
C THR A 177 -5.74 30.68 -16.00
N VAL A 178 -5.70 31.97 -15.70
CA VAL A 178 -5.32 33.03 -16.67
C VAL A 178 -3.87 32.88 -17.11
N LYS A 179 -2.97 32.54 -16.17
CA LYS A 179 -1.54 32.33 -16.47
C LYS A 179 -1.32 31.09 -17.33
N SER A 180 -2.02 30.01 -17.04
CA SER A 180 -2.00 28.78 -17.86
C SER A 180 -2.47 29.03 -19.29
N ARG A 181 -3.56 29.74 -19.49
CA ARG A 181 -4.02 30.12 -20.85
C ARG A 181 -3.04 30.97 -21.63
N ARG A 182 -2.24 31.81 -20.96
CA ARG A 182 -1.20 32.61 -21.63
C ARG A 182 -0.01 31.76 -22.09
N THR A 183 0.37 30.73 -21.35
CA THR A 183 1.47 29.83 -21.72
C THR A 183 1.09 28.90 -22.85
N SER A 184 -0.18 28.49 -22.99
CA SER A 184 -0.67 27.66 -24.10
C SER A 184 -0.73 28.42 -25.44
N ASN A 185 -0.71 29.75 -25.42
CA ASN A 185 -0.74 30.61 -26.61
C ASN A 185 0.65 31.02 -27.14
N GLY A 186 1.69 30.23 -26.93
CA GLY A 186 2.91 30.28 -27.74
C GLY A 186 4.02 31.19 -27.28
N TYR A 187 4.28 31.31 -25.97
CA TYR A 187 5.55 31.84 -25.49
C TYR A 187 6.47 30.72 -25.05
N PRO A 188 7.71 30.63 -25.57
CA PRO A 188 8.67 29.63 -25.11
C PRO A 188 9.04 29.90 -23.67
N LEU A 189 9.04 28.85 -22.86
CA LEU A 189 9.62 28.88 -21.53
C LEU A 189 11.11 29.21 -21.68
N LEU A 190 11.54 30.35 -21.20
CA LEU A 190 12.94 30.67 -21.02
C LEU A 190 13.52 29.68 -20.01
N GLY A 191 14.57 28.98 -20.45
CA GLY A 191 15.33 27.96 -19.75
C GLY A 191 16.03 28.43 -18.47
#